data_2f80675e724753ca15faa1b1a6b4084e
#
_entry.id   2f80675e724753ca15faa1b1a6b4084e
#
_cell.length_a   1.000
_cell.length_b   1.000
_cell.length_c   1.000
_cell.angle_alpha   90.00
_cell.angle_beta   90.00
_cell.angle_gamma   90.00
#
_symmetry.space_group_name_H-M   'P 1'
#
loop_
_entity.id
_entity.type
_entity.pdbx_description
1 polymer ?
#
loop_
_entity_poly.entity_id
_entity_poly.type
_entity_poly.pdbx_seq_one_letter_code
_entity_poly.pdbx_strand_id
1 'polypeptide(L)'
;SYWSVTRYDDIMAIDTNHKAFSSEPTIVLPDPDDDFTLPMFIAMDQPKHDVQRKTVAPAVSPQSLAQMSTLIRERTISVLDSLPINEEFDWVDKVSIELTTMMLATLFDFPFEDRRKLTRWSDVATAGPETGLVESEEQRRAELYECLEYFTRLWNERVNAEPSFDLISMLAHGEETRNMDPLEYLGNLILLIVGGNDTTRNSMSASIYATNLFPSEWDKMKQNVDLVPNGVAEIIRWQTPL
;
A
#
# COMPACT_ATOMS: atom_id res chain seq x y z
N SER A 1 20.27 6.66 -18.79
CA SER A 1 19.49 6.21 -19.96
C SER A 1 18.73 4.94 -19.60
N TYR A 2 17.50 4.80 -20.07
CA TYR A 2 16.66 3.61 -19.83
C TYR A 2 15.95 3.19 -21.11
N TRP A 3 15.46 1.95 -21.13
CA TRP A 3 14.62 1.42 -22.19
C TRP A 3 13.16 1.45 -21.75
N SER A 4 12.28 2.08 -22.54
CA SER A 4 10.84 2.02 -22.33
C SER A 4 10.26 0.84 -23.12
N VAL A 5 9.72 -0.14 -22.40
CA VAL A 5 9.10 -1.34 -22.97
C VAL A 5 7.59 -1.19 -22.87
N THR A 6 6.90 -1.15 -24.01
CA THR A 6 5.47 -0.82 -24.08
C THR A 6 4.62 -1.88 -24.77
N ARG A 7 5.22 -2.91 -25.37
CA ARG A 7 4.48 -4.00 -26.02
C ARG A 7 4.22 -5.13 -25.02
N TYR A 8 3.00 -5.62 -25.01
CA TYR A 8 2.57 -6.65 -24.04
C TYR A 8 3.49 -7.87 -24.00
N ASP A 9 3.82 -8.45 -25.16
CA ASP A 9 4.66 -9.65 -25.21
C ASP A 9 6.09 -9.39 -24.72
N ASP A 10 6.64 -8.21 -24.99
CA ASP A 10 7.98 -7.82 -24.53
C ASP A 10 7.96 -7.58 -23.01
N ILE A 11 6.90 -6.93 -22.47
CA ILE A 11 6.71 -6.76 -21.03
C ILE A 11 6.64 -8.13 -20.35
N MET A 12 5.82 -9.04 -20.87
CA MET A 12 5.71 -10.39 -20.32
C MET A 12 7.03 -11.16 -20.35
N ALA A 13 7.78 -11.03 -21.46
CA ALA A 13 9.08 -11.70 -21.60
C ALA A 13 10.13 -11.18 -20.59
N ILE A 14 10.09 -9.90 -20.25
CA ILE A 14 10.99 -9.28 -19.27
C ILE A 14 10.53 -9.60 -17.85
N ASP A 15 9.27 -9.31 -17.52
CA ASP A 15 8.73 -9.40 -16.17
C ASP A 15 8.77 -10.84 -15.62
N THR A 16 8.55 -11.83 -16.46
CA THR A 16 8.60 -13.24 -16.05
C THR A 16 10.00 -13.87 -16.06
N ASN A 17 11.03 -13.14 -16.53
CA ASN A 17 12.39 -13.68 -16.68
C ASN A 17 13.36 -13.07 -15.66
N HIS A 18 13.10 -13.33 -14.37
CA HIS A 18 13.96 -12.91 -13.25
C HIS A 18 15.42 -13.39 -13.32
N LYS A 19 15.75 -14.36 -14.18
CA LYS A 19 17.13 -14.83 -14.37
C LYS A 19 17.96 -13.91 -15.26
N ALA A 20 17.32 -13.16 -16.15
CA ALA A 20 17.97 -12.25 -17.06
C ALA A 20 17.76 -10.77 -16.68
N PHE A 21 16.67 -10.46 -15.98
CA PHE A 21 16.28 -9.11 -15.60
C PHE A 21 16.13 -9.02 -14.08
N SER A 22 16.98 -8.21 -13.47
CA SER A 22 17.00 -7.95 -12.02
C SER A 22 15.97 -6.87 -11.65
N SER A 23 15.40 -6.99 -10.43
CA SER A 23 14.60 -5.93 -9.80
C SER A 23 15.46 -4.98 -8.95
N GLU A 24 16.73 -5.31 -8.73
CA GLU A 24 17.65 -4.47 -7.95
C GLU A 24 18.26 -3.34 -8.82
N PRO A 25 18.58 -2.20 -8.22
CA PRO A 25 18.41 -1.82 -6.81
C PRO A 25 17.13 -1.00 -6.55
N THR A 26 16.30 -0.73 -7.55
CA THR A 26 15.18 0.20 -7.44
C THR A 26 14.03 -0.16 -8.37
N ILE A 27 12.83 0.26 -7.99
CA ILE A 27 11.59 0.14 -8.79
C ILE A 27 11.17 1.46 -9.44
N VAL A 28 11.95 2.52 -9.26
CA VAL A 28 11.65 3.87 -9.77
C VAL A 28 12.79 4.42 -10.61
N LEU A 29 12.50 5.44 -11.40
CA LEU A 29 13.47 6.23 -12.16
C LEU A 29 13.58 7.65 -11.55
N PRO A 30 14.78 8.25 -11.49
CA PRO A 30 16.12 7.69 -11.77
C PRO A 30 16.62 6.71 -10.70
N ASP A 31 17.87 6.27 -10.84
CA ASP A 31 18.54 5.49 -9.79
C ASP A 31 18.52 6.28 -8.46
N PRO A 32 18.39 5.58 -7.32
CA PRO A 32 18.34 6.24 -6.02
C PRO A 32 19.66 6.97 -5.71
N ASP A 33 19.57 8.08 -4.98
CA ASP A 33 20.75 8.73 -4.42
C ASP A 33 21.43 7.82 -3.40
N ASP A 34 22.75 7.71 -3.47
CA ASP A 34 23.55 6.82 -2.62
C ASP A 34 23.44 7.12 -1.12
N ASP A 35 23.01 8.34 -0.74
CA ASP A 35 23.01 8.81 0.64
C ASP A 35 21.84 8.28 1.49
N PHE A 36 20.71 7.88 0.89
CA PHE A 36 19.54 7.37 1.60
C PHE A 36 18.78 6.35 0.78
N THR A 37 19.16 5.11 0.95
CA THR A 37 18.50 3.97 0.29
C THR A 37 17.67 3.20 1.30
N LEU A 38 16.43 2.90 0.94
CA LEU A 38 15.54 2.01 1.71
C LEU A 38 15.44 0.66 0.99
N PRO A 39 16.22 -0.35 1.40
CA PRO A 39 16.09 -1.68 0.84
C PRO A 39 14.68 -2.23 1.13
N MET A 40 13.99 -2.71 0.10
CA MET A 40 12.65 -3.29 0.22
C MET A 40 12.55 -4.52 -0.67
N PHE A 41 11.80 -5.53 -0.25
CA PHE A 41 11.82 -6.82 -0.96
C PHE A 41 11.33 -6.73 -2.41
N ILE A 42 10.51 -5.76 -2.79
CA ILE A 42 10.09 -5.56 -4.19
C ILE A 42 11.26 -5.18 -5.11
N ALA A 43 12.31 -4.56 -4.55
CA ALA A 43 13.55 -4.18 -5.25
C ALA A 43 14.71 -5.14 -4.91
N MET A 44 14.40 -6.39 -4.66
CA MET A 44 15.38 -7.45 -4.40
C MET A 44 15.19 -8.61 -5.36
N ASP A 45 16.28 -9.30 -5.64
CA ASP A 45 16.26 -10.55 -6.41
C ASP A 45 16.09 -11.79 -5.50
N GLN A 46 15.83 -12.92 -6.13
CA GLN A 46 15.80 -14.22 -5.44
C GLN A 46 17.19 -14.59 -4.90
N PRO A 47 17.29 -15.27 -3.77
CA PRO A 47 16.20 -15.83 -2.93
C PRO A 47 15.61 -14.83 -1.93
N LYS A 48 16.26 -13.66 -1.69
CA LYS A 48 15.91 -12.73 -0.63
C LYS A 48 14.49 -12.17 -0.79
N HIS A 49 14.13 -11.79 -2.03
CA HIS A 49 12.76 -11.39 -2.38
C HIS A 49 11.73 -12.42 -1.91
N ASP A 50 11.92 -13.67 -2.31
CA ASP A 50 10.92 -14.72 -2.11
C ASP A 50 10.65 -15.00 -0.64
N VAL A 51 11.71 -15.05 0.17
CA VAL A 51 11.57 -15.40 1.60
C VAL A 51 10.93 -14.26 2.39
N GLN A 52 11.28 -13.01 2.10
CA GLN A 52 10.67 -11.86 2.77
C GLN A 52 9.21 -11.67 2.35
N ARG A 53 8.91 -11.73 1.05
CA ARG A 53 7.54 -11.67 0.54
C ARG A 53 6.67 -12.78 1.12
N LYS A 54 7.19 -14.01 1.18
CA LYS A 54 6.48 -15.17 1.74
C LYS A 54 6.11 -14.98 3.21
N THR A 55 6.92 -14.25 3.97
CA THR A 55 6.66 -13.97 5.39
C THR A 55 5.36 -13.17 5.56
N VAL A 56 5.10 -12.16 4.73
CA VAL A 56 3.95 -11.25 4.85
C VAL A 56 2.75 -11.62 3.98
N ALA A 57 2.95 -12.42 2.93
CA ALA A 57 1.90 -12.81 1.98
C ALA A 57 0.63 -13.42 2.64
N PRO A 58 0.71 -14.21 3.73
CA PRO A 58 -0.47 -14.74 4.38
C PRO A 58 -1.45 -13.68 4.87
N ALA A 59 -0.98 -12.47 5.27
CA ALA A 59 -1.85 -11.40 5.76
C ALA A 59 -2.91 -10.96 4.73
N VAL A 60 -2.55 -11.00 3.44
CA VAL A 60 -3.40 -10.57 2.31
C VAL A 60 -3.81 -11.73 1.41
N SER A 61 -3.72 -12.96 1.91
CA SER A 61 -4.19 -14.14 1.17
C SER A 61 -5.70 -14.09 0.92
N PRO A 62 -6.22 -14.75 -0.14
CA PRO A 62 -7.67 -14.82 -0.38
C PRO A 62 -8.46 -15.32 0.83
N GLN A 63 -7.90 -16.27 1.60
CA GLN A 63 -8.52 -16.78 2.81
C GLN A 63 -8.60 -15.71 3.91
N SER A 64 -7.53 -14.97 4.14
CA SER A 64 -7.50 -13.89 5.14
C SER A 64 -8.43 -12.74 4.76
N LEU A 65 -8.45 -12.37 3.48
CA LEU A 65 -9.36 -11.35 2.96
C LEU A 65 -10.83 -11.77 3.09
N ALA A 66 -11.15 -13.04 2.86
CA ALA A 66 -12.50 -13.57 3.08
C ALA A 66 -12.93 -13.48 4.55
N GLN A 67 -12.01 -13.74 5.49
CA GLN A 67 -12.27 -13.58 6.94
C GLN A 67 -12.48 -12.11 7.34
N MET A 68 -11.80 -11.18 6.68
CA MET A 68 -11.96 -9.74 6.93
C MET A 68 -13.19 -9.12 6.24
N SER A 69 -13.89 -9.84 5.38
CA SER A 69 -14.99 -9.29 4.57
C SER A 69 -16.10 -8.63 5.40
N THR A 70 -16.45 -9.23 6.54
CA THR A 70 -17.45 -8.67 7.47
C THR A 70 -16.95 -7.34 8.05
N LEU A 71 -15.72 -7.31 8.55
CA LEU A 71 -15.10 -6.10 9.11
C LEU A 71 -14.99 -4.98 8.07
N ILE A 72 -14.58 -5.32 6.83
CA ILE A 72 -14.49 -4.35 5.72
C ILE A 72 -15.87 -3.74 5.47
N ARG A 73 -16.91 -4.56 5.41
CA ARG A 73 -18.29 -4.11 5.20
C ARG A 73 -18.78 -3.20 6.32
N GLU A 74 -18.58 -3.58 7.58
CA GLU A 74 -18.96 -2.78 8.75
C GLU A 74 -18.29 -1.42 8.76
N ARG A 75 -16.99 -1.35 8.47
CA ARG A 75 -16.24 -0.10 8.36
C ARG A 75 -16.74 0.76 7.21
N THR A 76 -17.00 0.14 6.06
CA THR A 76 -17.54 0.84 4.90
C THR A 76 -18.90 1.46 5.23
N ILE A 77 -19.80 0.73 5.86
CA ILE A 77 -21.11 1.22 6.32
C ILE A 77 -20.91 2.38 7.30
N SER A 78 -20.06 2.22 8.31
CA SER A 78 -19.80 3.25 9.32
C SER A 78 -19.27 4.55 8.70
N VAL A 79 -18.35 4.45 7.73
CA VAL A 79 -17.81 5.62 7.02
C VAL A 79 -18.92 6.29 6.18
N LEU A 80 -19.65 5.51 5.39
CA LEU A 80 -20.71 6.07 4.54
C LEU A 80 -21.85 6.68 5.34
N ASP A 81 -22.25 6.10 6.47
CA ASP A 81 -23.29 6.62 7.36
C ASP A 81 -22.85 7.91 8.09
N SER A 82 -21.54 8.15 8.21
CA SER A 82 -20.99 9.36 8.83
C SER A 82 -20.92 10.56 7.88
N LEU A 83 -21.19 10.35 6.59
CA LEU A 83 -21.05 11.42 5.59
C LEU A 83 -22.15 12.48 5.75
N PRO A 84 -21.82 13.77 5.53
CA PRO A 84 -22.81 14.83 5.60
C PRO A 84 -23.87 14.66 4.51
N ILE A 85 -25.13 15.02 4.84
CA ILE A 85 -26.28 14.97 3.92
C ILE A 85 -26.57 16.36 3.42
N ASN A 86 -26.69 16.53 2.09
CA ASN A 86 -26.94 17.81 1.43
C ASN A 86 -25.82 18.86 1.63
N GLU A 87 -24.60 18.44 1.86
CA GLU A 87 -23.42 19.29 1.97
C GLU A 87 -22.32 18.75 1.07
N GLU A 88 -21.48 19.64 0.55
CA GLU A 88 -20.28 19.24 -0.17
C GLU A 88 -19.21 18.74 0.81
N PHE A 89 -18.50 17.70 0.42
CA PHE A 89 -17.39 17.16 1.20
C PHE A 89 -16.30 16.57 0.29
N ASP A 90 -15.08 16.46 0.84
CA ASP A 90 -13.97 15.80 0.18
C ASP A 90 -14.11 14.28 0.32
N TRP A 91 -14.42 13.60 -0.80
CA TRP A 91 -14.52 12.14 -0.84
C TRP A 91 -13.21 11.46 -0.52
N VAL A 92 -12.09 12.02 -0.99
CA VAL A 92 -10.76 11.41 -0.77
C VAL A 92 -10.46 11.38 0.72
N ASP A 93 -10.66 12.51 1.43
CA ASP A 93 -10.42 12.60 2.87
C ASP A 93 -11.43 11.75 3.68
N LYS A 94 -12.73 11.92 3.40
CA LYS A 94 -13.79 11.32 4.23
C LYS A 94 -14.00 9.83 4.00
N VAL A 95 -13.68 9.33 2.80
CA VAL A 95 -13.95 7.93 2.44
C VAL A 95 -12.69 7.18 2.09
N SER A 96 -11.96 7.61 1.06
CA SER A 96 -10.86 6.81 0.53
C SER A 96 -9.70 6.67 1.53
N ILE A 97 -9.25 7.78 2.11
CA ILE A 97 -8.19 7.78 3.14
C ILE A 97 -8.67 7.07 4.41
N GLU A 98 -9.91 7.36 4.84
CA GLU A 98 -10.43 6.78 6.07
C GLU A 98 -10.50 5.26 6.00
N LEU A 99 -11.04 4.69 4.92
CA LEU A 99 -11.13 3.25 4.75
C LEU A 99 -9.75 2.59 4.62
N THR A 100 -8.84 3.16 3.84
CA THR A 100 -7.49 2.57 3.68
C THR A 100 -6.70 2.58 4.98
N THR A 101 -6.73 3.68 5.73
CA THR A 101 -6.03 3.78 7.02
C THR A 101 -6.60 2.83 8.07
N MET A 102 -7.93 2.66 8.11
CA MET A 102 -8.58 1.69 8.98
C MET A 102 -8.12 0.26 8.69
N MET A 103 -8.02 -0.10 7.39
CA MET A 103 -7.59 -1.44 7.01
C MET A 103 -6.11 -1.67 7.25
N LEU A 104 -5.26 -0.69 6.94
CA LEU A 104 -3.83 -0.77 7.26
C LEU A 104 -3.59 -0.89 8.76
N ALA A 105 -4.27 -0.08 9.58
CA ALA A 105 -4.17 -0.20 11.03
C ALA A 105 -4.53 -1.60 11.53
N THR A 106 -5.50 -2.27 10.88
CA THR A 106 -5.82 -3.66 11.21
C THR A 106 -4.74 -4.63 10.78
N LEU A 107 -4.21 -4.49 9.56
CA LEU A 107 -3.19 -5.40 9.03
C LEU A 107 -1.87 -5.31 9.81
N PHE A 108 -1.54 -4.12 10.33
CA PHE A 108 -0.36 -3.91 11.15
C PHE A 108 -0.60 -4.08 12.66
N ASP A 109 -1.85 -4.27 13.11
CA ASP A 109 -2.25 -4.11 14.53
C ASP A 109 -1.68 -2.80 15.12
N PHE A 110 -1.89 -1.72 14.37
CA PHE A 110 -1.39 -0.38 14.64
C PHE A 110 -2.41 0.38 15.50
N PRO A 111 -1.96 1.24 16.46
CA PRO A 111 -2.86 2.07 17.26
C PRO A 111 -3.84 2.85 16.39
N PHE A 112 -5.14 2.61 16.61
CA PHE A 112 -6.19 3.06 15.71
C PHE A 112 -6.35 4.59 15.70
N GLU A 113 -6.09 5.23 16.83
CA GLU A 113 -6.06 6.69 16.99
C GLU A 113 -4.98 7.36 16.14
N ASP A 114 -3.87 6.67 15.91
CA ASP A 114 -2.73 7.18 15.14
C ASP A 114 -2.76 6.78 13.65
N ARG A 115 -3.81 6.07 13.19
CA ARG A 115 -3.88 5.51 11.83
C ARG A 115 -3.60 6.50 10.70
N ARG A 116 -3.92 7.79 10.89
CA ARG A 116 -3.66 8.83 9.89
C ARG A 116 -2.17 9.08 9.64
N LYS A 117 -1.29 8.70 10.57
CA LYS A 117 0.16 8.71 10.36
C LYS A 117 0.57 7.80 9.20
N LEU A 118 -0.11 6.68 9.01
CA LEU A 118 0.15 5.75 7.89
C LEU A 118 -0.03 6.43 6.53
N THR A 119 -1.07 7.24 6.36
CA THR A 119 -1.24 8.04 5.15
C THR A 119 -0.12 9.09 5.02
N ARG A 120 0.20 9.82 6.09
CA ARG A 120 1.27 10.82 6.04
C ARG A 120 2.61 10.21 5.63
N TRP A 121 3.00 9.10 6.21
CA TRP A 121 4.24 8.41 5.85
C TRP A 121 4.22 7.84 4.43
N SER A 122 3.06 7.37 3.94
CA SER A 122 2.87 6.98 2.54
C SER A 122 3.12 8.16 1.61
N ASP A 123 2.45 9.28 1.86
CA ASP A 123 2.58 10.50 1.06
C ASP A 123 4.04 11.02 1.05
N VAL A 124 4.67 11.06 2.22
CA VAL A 124 6.08 11.49 2.36
C VAL A 124 7.06 10.54 1.66
N ALA A 125 6.80 9.24 1.68
CA ALA A 125 7.67 8.26 1.05
C ALA A 125 7.68 8.38 -0.48
N THR A 126 6.53 8.75 -1.07
CA THR A 126 6.33 8.84 -2.53
C THR A 126 6.49 10.24 -3.09
N ALA A 127 6.53 11.27 -2.24
CA ALA A 127 6.64 12.66 -2.63
C ALA A 127 8.09 13.18 -2.56
N GLY A 128 8.47 13.96 -3.59
CA GLY A 128 9.64 14.83 -3.50
C GLY A 128 9.25 16.26 -3.16
N PRO A 129 10.22 17.15 -2.88
CA PRO A 129 9.97 18.57 -2.57
C PRO A 129 9.16 19.30 -3.64
N GLU A 130 9.28 18.88 -4.88
CA GLU A 130 8.56 19.45 -6.04
C GLU A 130 7.03 19.27 -5.94
N THR A 131 6.55 18.33 -5.12
CA THR A 131 5.12 18.10 -4.88
C THR A 131 4.50 19.09 -3.91
N GLY A 132 5.32 19.79 -3.11
CA GLY A 132 4.89 20.68 -2.04
C GLY A 132 4.34 19.95 -0.80
N LEU A 133 4.42 18.62 -0.75
CA LEU A 133 4.03 17.82 0.41
C LEU A 133 5.10 17.80 1.50
N VAL A 134 6.35 17.99 1.11
CA VAL A 134 7.51 18.21 1.98
C VAL A 134 8.27 19.44 1.49
N GLU A 135 8.92 20.15 2.41
CA GLU A 135 9.67 21.36 2.08
C GLU A 135 11.09 21.04 1.57
N SER A 136 11.63 19.90 1.97
CA SER A 136 12.99 19.46 1.61
C SER A 136 13.18 17.97 1.78
N GLU A 137 14.24 17.42 1.18
CA GLU A 137 14.66 16.04 1.41
C GLU A 137 15.05 15.78 2.87
N GLU A 138 15.57 16.78 3.58
CA GLU A 138 15.88 16.67 4.99
C GLU A 138 14.61 16.46 5.83
N GLN A 139 13.55 17.22 5.58
CA GLN A 139 12.25 17.01 6.21
C GLN A 139 11.69 15.64 5.87
N ARG A 140 11.74 15.24 4.60
CA ARG A 140 11.29 13.91 4.14
C ARG A 140 11.98 12.80 4.92
N ARG A 141 13.31 12.83 5.00
CA ARG A 141 14.10 11.85 5.76
C ARG A 141 13.75 11.86 7.26
N ALA A 142 13.57 13.03 7.85
CA ALA A 142 13.20 13.16 9.27
C ALA A 142 11.84 12.48 9.56
N GLU A 143 10.84 12.68 8.71
CA GLU A 143 9.52 12.03 8.86
C GLU A 143 9.58 10.51 8.64
N LEU A 144 10.43 10.03 7.72
CA LEU A 144 10.65 8.59 7.55
C LEU A 144 11.39 7.97 8.75
N TYR A 145 12.29 8.69 9.39
CA TYR A 145 12.90 8.24 10.65
C TYR A 145 11.89 8.26 11.81
N GLU A 146 10.93 9.21 11.86
CA GLU A 146 9.82 9.15 12.81
C GLU A 146 9.00 7.86 12.62
N CYS A 147 8.72 7.49 11.36
CA CYS A 147 8.09 6.24 11.04
C CYS A 147 8.89 5.03 11.57
N LEU A 148 10.19 4.99 11.30
CA LEU A 148 11.07 3.92 11.80
C LEU A 148 11.04 3.83 13.32
N GLU A 149 11.14 4.95 14.02
CA GLU A 149 11.12 4.99 15.49
C GLU A 149 9.79 4.46 16.04
N TYR A 150 8.67 4.90 15.44
CA TYR A 150 7.34 4.44 15.83
C TYR A 150 7.20 2.93 15.67
N PHE A 151 7.53 2.41 14.49
CA PHE A 151 7.43 0.98 14.21
C PHE A 151 8.47 0.14 14.95
N THR A 152 9.65 0.68 15.29
CA THR A 152 10.62 0.00 16.14
C THR A 152 10.08 -0.23 17.55
N ARG A 153 9.30 0.71 18.09
CA ARG A 153 8.60 0.51 19.36
C ARG A 153 7.60 -0.64 19.27
N LEU A 154 6.77 -0.64 18.24
CA LEU A 154 5.80 -1.73 18.02
C LEU A 154 6.49 -3.09 17.77
N TRP A 155 7.60 -3.09 17.04
CA TRP A 155 8.44 -4.28 16.86
C TRP A 155 8.92 -4.85 18.19
N ASN A 156 9.46 -4.00 19.06
CA ASN A 156 9.98 -4.42 20.37
C ASN A 156 8.88 -4.99 21.27
N GLU A 157 7.65 -4.50 21.14
CA GLU A 157 6.49 -5.08 21.81
C GLU A 157 6.17 -6.48 21.28
N ARG A 158 6.20 -6.68 19.94
CA ARG A 158 5.86 -7.94 19.28
C ARG A 158 6.91 -9.02 19.47
N VAL A 159 8.20 -8.67 19.39
CA VAL A 159 9.32 -9.64 19.55
C VAL A 159 9.26 -10.38 20.90
N ASN A 160 8.71 -9.75 21.92
CA ASN A 160 8.58 -10.31 23.27
C ASN A 160 7.19 -10.89 23.57
N ALA A 161 6.27 -10.85 22.62
CA ALA A 161 4.92 -11.38 22.72
C ALA A 161 4.78 -12.72 21.98
N GLU A 162 3.69 -13.43 22.19
CA GLU A 162 3.34 -14.58 21.35
C GLU A 162 3.06 -14.11 19.92
N PRO A 163 3.46 -14.90 18.90
CA PRO A 163 3.20 -14.54 17.50
C PRO A 163 1.70 -14.31 17.24
N SER A 164 1.38 -13.20 16.60
CA SER A 164 0.02 -12.82 16.19
C SER A 164 -0.09 -12.68 14.68
N PHE A 165 -1.33 -12.64 14.18
CA PHE A 165 -1.60 -12.55 12.75
C PHE A 165 -1.70 -11.08 12.31
N ASP A 166 -0.60 -10.34 12.45
CA ASP A 166 -0.42 -8.99 11.95
C ASP A 166 0.96 -8.86 11.27
N LEU A 167 1.11 -7.85 10.41
CA LEU A 167 2.32 -7.68 9.60
C LEU A 167 3.58 -7.43 10.44
N ILE A 168 3.46 -6.72 11.58
CA ILE A 168 4.62 -6.45 12.44
C ILE A 168 5.06 -7.74 13.12
N SER A 169 4.12 -8.49 13.69
CA SER A 169 4.42 -9.77 14.32
C SER A 169 4.98 -10.79 13.33
N MET A 170 4.42 -10.85 12.11
CA MET A 170 4.94 -11.72 11.06
C MET A 170 6.40 -11.39 10.71
N LEU A 171 6.74 -10.11 10.56
CA LEU A 171 8.11 -9.68 10.31
C LEU A 171 9.04 -9.95 11.50
N ALA A 172 8.58 -9.69 12.71
CA ALA A 172 9.36 -9.85 13.94
C ALA A 172 9.68 -11.31 14.28
N HIS A 173 8.81 -12.25 13.92
CA HIS A 173 8.97 -13.68 14.20
C HIS A 173 9.40 -14.50 12.98
N GLY A 174 9.38 -13.91 11.78
CA GLY A 174 9.83 -14.57 10.56
C GLY A 174 11.31 -14.93 10.64
N GLU A 175 11.69 -16.16 10.30
CA GLU A 175 13.07 -16.64 10.38
C GLU A 175 14.04 -15.74 9.59
N GLU A 176 13.60 -15.29 8.41
CA GLU A 176 14.41 -14.49 7.49
C GLU A 176 14.27 -12.97 7.68
N THR A 177 13.29 -12.54 8.48
CA THR A 177 12.99 -11.11 8.65
C THR A 177 13.31 -10.58 10.05
N ARG A 178 13.36 -11.43 11.05
CA ARG A 178 13.58 -11.05 12.46
C ARG A 178 14.91 -10.35 12.76
N ASN A 179 15.90 -10.47 11.85
CA ASN A 179 17.22 -9.87 11.98
C ASN A 179 17.49 -8.83 10.88
N MET A 180 16.44 -8.25 10.28
CA MET A 180 16.62 -7.20 9.27
C MET A 180 17.37 -5.99 9.84
N ASP A 181 18.18 -5.36 8.98
CA ASP A 181 18.70 -4.02 9.26
C ASP A 181 17.56 -3.01 9.46
N PRO A 182 17.70 -2.00 10.32
CA PRO A 182 16.65 -1.01 10.54
C PRO A 182 16.15 -0.29 9.28
N LEU A 183 17.04 0.03 8.32
CA LEU A 183 16.61 0.67 7.06
C LEU A 183 15.91 -0.32 6.13
N GLU A 184 16.28 -1.59 6.15
CA GLU A 184 15.57 -2.65 5.42
C GLU A 184 14.17 -2.89 6.04
N TYR A 185 14.07 -2.84 7.36
CA TYR A 185 12.77 -2.89 8.05
C TYR A 185 11.90 -1.70 7.64
N LEU A 186 12.45 -0.49 7.69
CA LEU A 186 11.74 0.72 7.23
C LEU A 186 11.31 0.59 5.77
N GLY A 187 12.19 0.17 4.89
CA GLY A 187 11.88 -0.03 3.46
C GLY A 187 10.72 -0.99 3.25
N ASN A 188 10.72 -2.12 3.93
CA ASN A 188 9.62 -3.09 3.87
C ASN A 188 8.31 -2.55 4.46
N LEU A 189 8.37 -1.79 5.56
CA LEU A 189 7.19 -1.11 6.11
C LEU A 189 6.61 -0.11 5.11
N ILE A 190 7.43 0.77 4.55
CA ILE A 190 7.01 1.77 3.56
C ILE A 190 6.40 1.08 2.34
N LEU A 191 7.01 0.02 1.83
CA LEU A 191 6.45 -0.78 0.73
C LEU A 191 5.03 -1.26 1.05
N LEU A 192 4.83 -1.83 2.23
CA LEU A 192 3.52 -2.38 2.65
C LEU A 192 2.50 -1.26 2.92
N ILE A 193 2.93 -0.14 3.48
CA ILE A 193 2.06 1.03 3.75
C ILE A 193 1.64 1.66 2.41
N VAL A 194 2.57 2.00 1.53
CA VAL A 194 2.30 2.62 0.22
C VAL A 194 1.42 1.70 -0.64
N GLY A 195 1.80 0.42 -0.75
CA GLY A 195 1.05 -0.55 -1.54
C GLY A 195 -0.39 -0.76 -1.06
N GLY A 196 -0.64 -0.69 0.26
CA GLY A 196 -1.98 -0.83 0.85
C GLY A 196 -2.79 0.47 0.89
N ASN A 197 -2.13 1.63 0.84
CA ASN A 197 -2.77 2.94 0.94
C ASN A 197 -3.06 3.54 -0.44
N ASP A 198 -2.04 3.86 -1.22
CA ASP A 198 -2.16 4.73 -2.37
C ASP A 198 -2.96 4.12 -3.51
N THR A 199 -2.66 2.89 -3.89
CA THR A 199 -3.34 2.22 -4.99
C THR A 199 -4.82 2.00 -4.71
N THR A 200 -5.16 1.62 -3.49
CA THR A 200 -6.54 1.40 -3.05
C THR A 200 -7.30 2.71 -2.91
N ARG A 201 -6.68 3.73 -2.30
CA ARG A 201 -7.21 5.10 -2.19
C ARG A 201 -7.55 5.69 -3.57
N ASN A 202 -6.59 5.59 -4.50
CA ASN A 202 -6.76 6.09 -5.86
C ASN A 202 -7.86 5.34 -6.61
N SER A 203 -7.93 4.01 -6.49
CA SER A 203 -8.99 3.21 -7.12
C SER A 203 -10.38 3.55 -6.58
N MET A 204 -10.54 3.73 -5.26
CA MET A 204 -11.81 4.15 -4.65
C MET A 204 -12.22 5.55 -5.09
N SER A 205 -11.29 6.50 -5.13
CA SER A 205 -11.55 7.86 -5.59
C SER A 205 -11.92 7.89 -7.06
N ALA A 206 -11.18 7.16 -7.90
CA ALA A 206 -11.46 7.02 -9.31
C ALA A 206 -12.81 6.37 -9.60
N SER A 207 -13.26 5.42 -8.76
CA SER A 207 -14.56 4.79 -8.94
C SER A 207 -15.69 5.81 -8.91
N ILE A 208 -15.67 6.73 -7.97
CA ILE A 208 -16.69 7.81 -7.88
C ILE A 208 -16.57 8.79 -9.04
N TYR A 209 -15.34 9.14 -9.43
CA TYR A 209 -15.11 9.99 -10.58
C TYR A 209 -15.63 9.33 -11.87
N ALA A 210 -15.35 8.05 -12.07
CA ALA A 210 -15.82 7.28 -13.22
C ALA A 210 -17.36 7.19 -13.28
N THR A 211 -18.06 7.07 -12.14
CA THR A 211 -19.54 7.05 -12.14
C THR A 211 -20.14 8.35 -12.67
N ASN A 212 -19.45 9.47 -12.50
CA ASN A 212 -19.87 10.77 -13.05
C ASN A 212 -19.53 10.90 -14.54
N LEU A 213 -18.41 10.35 -14.98
CA LEU A 213 -18.03 10.37 -16.40
C LEU A 213 -18.83 9.38 -17.24
N PHE A 214 -19.19 8.24 -16.67
CA PHE A 214 -19.83 7.12 -17.36
C PHE A 214 -21.12 6.67 -16.65
N PRO A 215 -22.15 7.55 -16.51
CA PRO A 215 -23.35 7.26 -15.73
C PRO A 215 -24.12 6.03 -16.23
N SER A 216 -24.07 5.73 -17.54
CA SER A 216 -24.73 4.55 -18.10
C SER A 216 -24.09 3.23 -17.62
N GLU A 217 -22.78 3.21 -17.40
CA GLU A 217 -22.10 2.02 -16.89
C GLU A 217 -22.41 1.84 -15.39
N TRP A 218 -22.48 2.94 -14.65
CA TRP A 218 -22.93 2.92 -13.28
C TRP A 218 -24.37 2.39 -13.13
N ASP A 219 -25.28 2.83 -14.00
CA ASP A 219 -26.66 2.33 -14.00
C ASP A 219 -26.75 0.83 -14.28
N LYS A 220 -25.90 0.29 -15.16
CA LYS A 220 -25.82 -1.16 -15.37
C LYS A 220 -25.40 -1.90 -14.10
N MET A 221 -24.38 -1.41 -13.39
CA MET A 221 -23.92 -2.04 -12.13
C MET A 221 -24.98 -1.96 -11.02
N LYS A 222 -25.72 -0.85 -10.92
CA LYS A 222 -26.85 -0.73 -9.98
C LYS A 222 -27.97 -1.73 -10.26
N GLN A 223 -28.23 -2.01 -11.53
CA GLN A 223 -29.27 -2.96 -11.96
C GLN A 223 -28.82 -4.41 -11.84
N ASN A 224 -27.52 -4.67 -11.90
CA ASN A 224 -26.95 -6.01 -11.81
C ASN A 224 -25.66 -6.00 -10.98
N VAL A 225 -25.79 -6.36 -9.71
CA VAL A 225 -24.66 -6.39 -8.75
C VAL A 225 -23.59 -7.44 -9.10
N ASP A 226 -23.92 -8.44 -9.93
CA ASP A 226 -22.94 -9.44 -10.39
C ASP A 226 -21.86 -8.83 -11.30
N LEU A 227 -22.09 -7.62 -11.82
CA LEU A 227 -21.09 -6.87 -12.58
C LEU A 227 -20.03 -6.18 -11.70
N VAL A 228 -20.25 -6.06 -10.39
CA VAL A 228 -19.34 -5.32 -9.49
C VAL A 228 -17.90 -5.85 -9.53
N PRO A 229 -17.62 -7.16 -9.49
CA PRO A 229 -16.25 -7.66 -9.60
C PRO A 229 -15.55 -7.23 -10.89
N ASN A 230 -16.23 -7.30 -12.02
CA ASN A 230 -15.71 -6.82 -13.30
C ASN A 230 -15.55 -5.30 -13.34
N GLY A 231 -16.46 -4.56 -12.71
CA GLY A 231 -16.39 -3.11 -12.54
C GLY A 231 -15.16 -2.70 -11.74
N VAL A 232 -14.84 -3.42 -10.67
CA VAL A 232 -13.60 -3.17 -9.88
C VAL A 232 -12.36 -3.39 -10.73
N ALA A 233 -12.29 -4.50 -11.48
CA ALA A 233 -11.15 -4.77 -12.36
C ALA A 233 -11.01 -3.68 -13.45
N GLU A 234 -12.13 -3.21 -14.00
CA GLU A 234 -12.13 -2.13 -15.01
C GLU A 234 -11.71 -0.78 -14.42
N ILE A 235 -12.12 -0.43 -13.21
CA ILE A 235 -11.66 0.80 -12.52
C ILE A 235 -10.13 0.78 -12.35
N ILE A 236 -9.57 -0.33 -11.90
CA ILE A 236 -8.12 -0.47 -11.71
C ILE A 236 -7.42 -0.35 -13.08
N ARG A 237 -7.93 -1.02 -14.12
CA ARG A 237 -7.36 -0.92 -15.47
C ARG A 237 -7.40 0.50 -16.02
N TRP A 238 -8.52 1.20 -15.83
CA TRP A 238 -8.76 2.54 -16.38
C TRP A 238 -7.97 3.62 -15.64
N GLN A 239 -7.92 3.54 -14.30
CA GLN A 239 -7.25 4.52 -13.45
C GLN A 239 -5.74 4.35 -13.47
N THR A 240 -5.21 3.13 -13.65
CA THR A 240 -3.77 2.85 -13.53
C THR A 240 -3.18 3.48 -12.25
N PRO A 241 -3.54 3.00 -11.05
CA PRO A 241 -3.26 3.67 -9.77
C PRO A 241 -1.78 3.71 -9.36
N LEU A 242 -0.89 3.11 -10.16
CA LEU A 242 0.58 3.16 -10.07
C LEU A 242 1.15 3.74 -11.34
#